data_85faea482ae0a4bc05f3a3422efdd63e
#
_entry.id   85faea482ae0a4bc05f3a3422efdd63e
#
_cell.length_a   1.000
_cell.length_b   1.000
_cell.length_c   1.000
_cell.angle_alpha   90.00
_cell.angle_beta   90.00
_cell.angle_gamma   90.00
#
_symmetry.space_group_name_H-M   'P 1'
#
loop_
_entity.id
_entity.type
_entity.pdbx_description
1 polymer ?
#
loop_
_entity_poly.entity_id
_entity_poly.type
_entity_poly.pdbx_seq_one_letter_code
_entity_poly.pdbx_strand_id
1 'polypeptide(L)'
;MKPAKSWICYFSPTGTSRRVAEAVGRGLNCAQTVVCDATHDAVCVAAERGDEAVFAVPVYGGQAAPLALRRLDAVRGDGTPAVVVVLYGNRAYEHAACELADFVAARGFVPVAAAAFVGEHSYSTARWPIAAGRPDGDDCAEAEAFGRVVAAKLAAGGVRAIDAKRLPTVRNGMLSMWRFVRFVLGYRRSQKRHPQRVAVETSADRCTHCGRCVKLCPTGAIVAGDELRTDAAKCIRCCACVKGCPVGARSYDSPFASVLSRNFAQRKRNLTLM
;
A
#
# COMPACT_ATOMS: atom_id res chain seq x y z
N MET A 1 4.84 24.47 18.42
CA MET A 1 3.44 24.20 18.82
C MET A 1 3.14 22.75 18.47
N LYS A 2 2.38 22.02 19.31
CA LYS A 2 1.89 20.69 18.90
C LYS A 2 0.86 20.87 17.78
N PRO A 3 0.83 19.97 16.75
CA PRO A 3 -0.21 19.99 15.74
C PRO A 3 -1.61 19.89 16.35
N ALA A 4 -2.57 20.60 15.77
CA ALA A 4 -3.95 20.57 16.23
C ALA A 4 -4.59 19.21 15.96
N LYS A 5 -4.40 18.70 14.73
CA LYS A 5 -4.91 17.38 14.30
C LYS A 5 -3.85 16.64 13.48
N SER A 6 -3.87 15.31 13.55
CA SER A 6 -3.13 14.41 12.69
C SER A 6 -4.12 13.63 11.80
N TRP A 7 -4.04 13.83 10.49
CA TRP A 7 -4.87 13.17 9.49
C TRP A 7 -4.19 11.89 9.00
N ILE A 8 -4.74 10.72 9.31
CA ILE A 8 -4.19 9.43 8.92
C ILE A 8 -4.96 8.89 7.71
N CYS A 9 -4.47 9.23 6.52
CA CYS A 9 -5.10 8.92 5.24
C CYS A 9 -4.45 7.68 4.64
N TYR A 10 -5.23 6.64 4.36
CA TYR A 10 -4.68 5.43 3.75
C TYR A 10 -5.64 4.74 2.78
N PHE A 11 -5.07 3.96 1.87
CA PHE A 11 -5.75 2.94 1.08
C PHE A 11 -5.14 1.58 1.41
N SER A 12 -5.93 0.62 1.92
CA SER A 12 -5.39 -0.60 2.53
C SER A 12 -6.28 -1.83 2.38
N PRO A 13 -6.45 -2.39 1.17
CA PRO A 13 -7.33 -3.54 0.95
C PRO A 13 -7.01 -4.77 1.81
N THR A 14 -5.73 -5.00 2.14
CA THR A 14 -5.26 -6.12 2.96
C THR A 14 -4.80 -5.72 4.36
N GLY A 15 -5.03 -4.47 4.77
CA GLY A 15 -4.70 -3.97 6.10
C GLY A 15 -3.24 -3.55 6.30
N THR A 16 -2.34 -3.78 5.35
CA THR A 16 -0.89 -3.50 5.52
C THR A 16 -0.59 -2.00 5.62
N SER A 17 -1.10 -1.17 4.70
CA SER A 17 -0.89 0.28 4.72
C SER A 17 -1.52 0.92 5.96
N ARG A 18 -2.72 0.46 6.38
CA ARG A 18 -3.37 0.91 7.60
C ARG A 18 -2.49 0.71 8.82
N ARG A 19 -1.95 -0.50 9.02
CA ARG A 19 -1.12 -0.84 10.19
C ARG A 19 0.09 0.09 10.33
N VAL A 20 0.76 0.39 9.22
CA VAL A 20 1.92 1.30 9.21
C VAL A 20 1.50 2.74 9.38
N ALA A 21 0.43 3.20 8.72
CA ALA A 21 -0.08 4.56 8.86
C ALA A 21 -0.47 4.89 10.31
N GLU A 22 -1.21 3.97 10.95
CA GLU A 22 -1.60 4.09 12.35
C GLU A 22 -0.38 4.07 13.30
N ALA A 23 0.64 3.25 13.00
CA ALA A 23 1.87 3.23 13.78
C ALA A 23 2.67 4.55 13.66
N VAL A 24 2.82 5.10 12.45
CA VAL A 24 3.42 6.42 12.25
C VAL A 24 2.61 7.49 13.01
N GLY A 25 1.28 7.45 12.92
CA GLY A 25 0.39 8.37 13.62
C GLY A 25 0.55 8.32 15.15
N ARG A 26 0.70 7.12 15.72
CA ARG A 26 1.02 7.00 17.16
C ARG A 26 2.36 7.67 17.52
N GLY A 27 3.35 7.52 16.64
CA GLY A 27 4.65 8.16 16.81
C GLY A 27 4.62 9.68 16.73
N LEU A 28 3.76 10.24 15.89
CA LEU A 28 3.53 11.69 15.80
C LEU A 28 2.95 12.26 17.09
N ASN A 29 2.19 11.46 17.84
CA ASN A 29 1.67 11.79 19.17
C ASN A 29 0.88 13.12 19.21
N CYS A 30 0.05 13.35 18.22
CA CYS A 30 -0.85 14.50 18.16
C CYS A 30 -2.00 14.38 19.17
N ALA A 31 -2.55 15.51 19.59
CA ALA A 31 -3.66 15.53 20.55
C ALA A 31 -4.96 14.95 19.98
N GLN A 32 -5.19 15.13 18.69
CA GLN A 32 -6.36 14.60 17.96
C GLN A 32 -5.93 13.89 16.70
N THR A 33 -6.37 12.64 16.55
CA THR A 33 -6.13 11.85 15.33
C THR A 33 -7.45 11.62 14.59
N VAL A 34 -7.46 11.90 13.29
CA VAL A 34 -8.59 11.67 12.41
C VAL A 34 -8.18 10.64 11.34
N VAL A 35 -8.89 9.51 11.30
CA VAL A 35 -8.64 8.44 10.34
C VAL A 35 -9.47 8.64 9.08
N CYS A 36 -8.81 8.60 7.92
CA CYS A 36 -9.38 8.74 6.59
C CYS A 36 -9.12 7.47 5.77
N ASP A 37 -10.02 6.50 5.88
CA ASP A 37 -9.91 5.23 5.14
C ASP A 37 -10.46 5.36 3.71
N ALA A 38 -9.57 5.49 2.74
CA ALA A 38 -9.91 5.53 1.32
C ALA A 38 -10.05 4.13 0.68
N THR A 39 -10.12 3.05 1.47
CA THR A 39 -10.12 1.68 0.94
C THR A 39 -11.39 1.37 0.16
N HIS A 40 -12.54 1.84 0.61
CA HIS A 40 -13.83 1.56 -0.06
C HIS A 40 -14.40 2.80 -0.74
N ASP A 41 -14.25 3.97 -0.16
CA ASP A 41 -14.85 5.21 -0.64
C ASP A 41 -13.80 6.30 -0.86
N ALA A 42 -14.16 7.33 -1.61
CA ALA A 42 -13.37 8.55 -1.71
C ALA A 42 -13.45 9.32 -0.38
N VAL A 43 -12.35 9.94 0.01
CA VAL A 43 -12.27 10.75 1.22
C VAL A 43 -12.04 12.22 0.87
N CYS A 44 -12.66 13.10 1.65
CA CYS A 44 -12.45 14.53 1.58
C CYS A 44 -11.79 15.00 2.89
N VAL A 45 -10.68 15.71 2.78
CA VAL A 45 -9.94 16.29 3.89
C VAL A 45 -9.63 17.73 3.55
N ALA A 46 -9.90 18.63 4.49
CA ALA A 46 -9.42 20.01 4.47
C ALA A 46 -8.55 20.20 5.72
N ALA A 47 -7.25 19.94 5.56
CA ALA A 47 -6.29 20.10 6.64
C ALA A 47 -5.80 21.56 6.69
N GLU A 48 -5.79 22.12 7.89
CA GLU A 48 -5.43 23.51 8.11
C GLU A 48 -3.91 23.67 8.37
N ARG A 49 -3.45 24.89 8.31
CA ARG A 49 -2.11 25.25 8.76
C ARG A 49 -2.00 25.00 10.27
N GLY A 50 -1.11 24.12 10.67
CA GLY A 50 -0.96 23.66 12.06
C GLY A 50 -1.44 22.25 12.31
N ASP A 51 -2.13 21.64 11.33
CA ASP A 51 -2.36 20.20 11.30
C ASP A 51 -1.13 19.48 10.71
N GLU A 52 -1.14 18.16 10.77
CA GLU A 52 -0.19 17.28 10.09
C GLU A 52 -0.94 16.12 9.40
N ALA A 53 -0.33 15.47 8.43
CA ALA A 53 -0.96 14.36 7.73
C ALA A 53 0.01 13.19 7.49
N VAL A 54 -0.53 11.97 7.48
CA VAL A 54 0.14 10.76 7.02
C VAL A 54 -0.64 10.21 5.83
N PHE A 55 0.03 9.98 4.71
CA PHE A 55 -0.55 9.33 3.54
C PHE A 55 0.13 8.00 3.32
N ALA A 56 -0.63 6.88 3.38
CA ALA A 56 -0.09 5.54 3.24
C ALA A 56 -0.83 4.73 2.16
N VAL A 57 -0.10 4.31 1.12
CA VAL A 57 -0.68 3.57 0.00
C VAL A 57 0.17 2.36 -0.39
N PRO A 58 -0.42 1.28 -0.93
CA PRO A 58 0.34 0.15 -1.45
C PRO A 58 0.97 0.48 -2.81
N VAL A 59 2.06 -0.23 -3.11
CA VAL A 59 2.76 -0.17 -4.39
C VAL A 59 2.22 -1.22 -5.34
N TYR A 60 1.67 -0.80 -6.47
CA TYR A 60 1.18 -1.68 -7.53
C TYR A 60 2.01 -1.47 -8.81
N GLY A 61 2.78 -2.49 -9.18
CA GLY A 61 3.64 -2.43 -10.37
C GLY A 61 4.75 -1.38 -10.33
N GLY A 62 5.21 -0.99 -9.12
CA GLY A 62 6.25 0.03 -8.92
C GLY A 62 5.71 1.45 -8.78
N GLN A 63 4.41 1.63 -8.83
CA GLN A 63 3.71 2.91 -8.72
C GLN A 63 2.82 2.95 -7.47
N ALA A 64 2.46 4.13 -6.99
CA ALA A 64 1.39 4.29 -6.01
C ALA A 64 0.07 3.74 -6.57
N ALA A 65 -0.69 3.01 -5.76
CA ALA A 65 -1.92 2.38 -6.25
C ALA A 65 -2.85 3.41 -6.92
N PRO A 66 -3.18 3.27 -8.23
CA PRO A 66 -3.94 4.31 -8.94
C PRO A 66 -5.32 4.57 -8.34
N LEU A 67 -5.96 3.53 -7.78
CA LEU A 67 -7.24 3.68 -7.10
C LEU A 67 -7.12 4.50 -5.82
N ALA A 68 -6.00 4.35 -5.09
CA ALA A 68 -5.72 5.15 -3.90
C ALA A 68 -5.65 6.64 -4.24
N LEU A 69 -4.87 7.00 -5.27
CA LEU A 69 -4.72 8.39 -5.69
C LEU A 69 -6.07 8.99 -6.14
N ARG A 70 -6.89 8.23 -6.88
CA ARG A 70 -8.24 8.70 -7.26
C ARG A 70 -9.16 8.94 -6.06
N ARG A 71 -9.08 8.11 -5.02
CA ARG A 71 -9.94 8.25 -3.84
C ARG A 71 -9.46 9.32 -2.86
N LEU A 72 -8.18 9.64 -2.91
CA LEU A 72 -7.56 10.74 -2.18
C LEU A 72 -7.60 12.06 -2.95
N ASP A 73 -8.24 12.12 -4.13
CA ASP A 73 -8.18 13.29 -5.00
C ASP A 73 -8.75 14.57 -4.36
N ALA A 74 -9.73 14.45 -3.47
CA ALA A 74 -10.39 15.57 -2.79
C ALA A 74 -9.70 16.03 -1.50
N VAL A 75 -8.51 15.49 -1.16
CA VAL A 75 -7.76 15.98 0.01
C VAL A 75 -7.11 17.33 -0.30
N ARG A 76 -7.12 18.24 0.67
CA ARG A 76 -6.48 19.57 0.55
C ARG A 76 -5.74 19.90 1.84
N GLY A 77 -4.58 20.53 1.70
CA GLY A 77 -3.80 21.10 2.80
C GLY A 77 -3.53 22.59 2.55
N ASP A 78 -3.21 23.33 3.60
CA ASP A 78 -2.77 24.71 3.57
C ASP A 78 -1.33 24.81 4.10
N GLY A 79 -0.37 24.37 3.30
CA GLY A 79 1.02 24.24 3.77
C GLY A 79 1.20 23.19 4.87
N THR A 80 0.25 22.27 5.01
CA THR A 80 0.21 21.24 6.05
C THR A 80 1.33 20.22 5.84
N PRO A 81 2.21 19.95 6.85
CA PRO A 81 3.25 18.94 6.74
C PRO A 81 2.65 17.54 6.54
N ALA A 82 3.23 16.78 5.60
CA ALA A 82 2.78 15.44 5.28
C ALA A 82 3.92 14.41 5.34
N VAL A 83 3.63 13.25 5.92
CA VAL A 83 4.47 12.05 5.88
C VAL A 83 3.96 11.15 4.77
N VAL A 84 4.84 10.81 3.83
CA VAL A 84 4.54 9.96 2.69
C VAL A 84 5.02 8.54 2.95
N VAL A 85 4.12 7.56 2.93
CA VAL A 85 4.42 6.16 3.23
C VAL A 85 3.94 5.26 2.09
N VAL A 86 4.83 4.43 1.57
CA VAL A 86 4.47 3.42 0.57
C VAL A 86 4.74 2.01 1.08
N LEU A 87 3.82 1.07 0.82
CA LEU A 87 3.93 -0.34 1.23
C LEU A 87 4.22 -1.21 0.01
N TYR A 88 5.36 -1.91 0.02
CA TYR A 88 5.77 -2.73 -1.11
C TYR A 88 6.02 -4.20 -0.73
N GLY A 89 5.74 -5.09 -1.68
CA GLY A 89 5.88 -6.55 -1.51
C GLY A 89 7.30 -7.05 -1.74
N ASN A 90 8.26 -6.62 -0.93
CA ASN A 90 9.64 -7.13 -0.81
C ASN A 90 10.58 -6.93 -2.02
N ARG A 91 10.09 -6.69 -3.25
CA ARG A 91 10.97 -6.50 -4.42
C ARG A 91 11.50 -5.07 -4.53
N ALA A 92 10.62 -4.10 -4.77
CA ALA A 92 10.97 -2.69 -4.91
C ALA A 92 9.70 -1.83 -4.84
N TYR A 93 9.85 -0.56 -4.45
CA TYR A 93 8.78 0.43 -4.49
C TYR A 93 8.88 1.39 -5.70
N GLU A 94 10.01 1.37 -6.41
CA GLU A 94 10.32 2.13 -7.65
C GLU A 94 9.93 3.61 -7.56
N HIS A 95 8.90 4.05 -8.30
CA HIS A 95 8.49 5.46 -8.37
C HIS A 95 7.40 5.85 -7.35
N ALA A 96 6.82 4.87 -6.64
CA ALA A 96 5.62 5.09 -5.82
C ALA A 96 5.77 6.17 -4.76
N ALA A 97 6.94 6.29 -4.12
CA ALA A 97 7.17 7.32 -3.09
C ALA A 97 7.22 8.72 -3.70
N CYS A 98 7.85 8.88 -4.87
CA CYS A 98 7.89 10.16 -5.59
C CYS A 98 6.48 10.54 -6.08
N GLU A 99 5.76 9.61 -6.68
CA GLU A 99 4.38 9.85 -7.16
C GLU A 99 3.45 10.29 -6.02
N LEU A 100 3.55 9.63 -4.86
CA LEU A 100 2.72 10.01 -3.71
C LEU A 100 3.14 11.37 -3.14
N ALA A 101 4.46 11.68 -3.09
CA ALA A 101 4.95 12.98 -2.65
C ALA A 101 4.49 14.12 -3.58
N ASP A 102 4.62 13.93 -4.89
CA ASP A 102 4.15 14.90 -5.89
C ASP A 102 2.63 15.06 -5.83
N PHE A 103 1.89 13.96 -5.63
CA PHE A 103 0.44 13.96 -5.51
C PHE A 103 -0.05 14.81 -4.32
N VAL A 104 0.55 14.65 -3.14
CA VAL A 104 0.13 15.42 -1.94
C VAL A 104 0.63 16.86 -2.02
N ALA A 105 1.81 17.11 -2.59
CA ALA A 105 2.33 18.46 -2.82
C ALA A 105 1.41 19.28 -3.73
N ALA A 106 0.91 18.70 -4.81
CA ALA A 106 -0.05 19.33 -5.72
C ALA A 106 -1.40 19.68 -5.04
N ARG A 107 -1.64 19.16 -3.82
CA ARG A 107 -2.86 19.40 -3.02
C ARG A 107 -2.63 20.29 -1.81
N GLY A 108 -1.53 21.03 -1.79
CA GLY A 108 -1.22 22.01 -0.75
C GLY A 108 -0.55 21.45 0.51
N PHE A 109 -0.15 20.18 0.50
CA PHE A 109 0.66 19.59 1.57
C PHE A 109 2.16 19.81 1.32
N VAL A 110 2.95 19.81 2.39
CA VAL A 110 4.41 19.83 2.33
C VAL A 110 4.96 18.46 2.72
N PRO A 111 5.46 17.63 1.78
CA PRO A 111 6.08 16.35 2.11
C PRO A 111 7.35 16.59 2.95
N VAL A 112 7.30 16.32 4.25
CA VAL A 112 8.41 16.58 5.19
C VAL A 112 9.22 15.32 5.48
N ALA A 113 8.66 14.15 5.21
CA ALA A 113 9.32 12.87 5.40
C ALA A 113 8.72 11.83 4.45
N ALA A 114 9.51 10.82 4.07
CA ALA A 114 9.06 9.68 3.25
C ALA A 114 9.57 8.36 3.82
N ALA A 115 8.75 7.29 3.64
CA ALA A 115 9.16 5.94 4.01
C ALA A 115 8.62 4.90 3.04
N ALA A 116 9.39 3.82 2.86
CA ALA A 116 8.97 2.61 2.16
C ALA A 116 9.05 1.43 3.13
N PHE A 117 7.89 0.94 3.57
CA PHE A 117 7.75 -0.21 4.45
C PHE A 117 7.43 -1.47 3.66
N VAL A 118 7.96 -2.59 4.14
CA VAL A 118 7.63 -3.89 3.56
C VAL A 118 6.27 -4.35 4.08
N GLY A 119 5.41 -4.77 3.15
CA GLY A 119 4.14 -5.42 3.46
C GLY A 119 4.04 -6.77 2.78
N GLU A 120 3.28 -7.69 3.35
CA GLU A 120 2.99 -8.96 2.70
C GLU A 120 2.37 -8.72 1.33
N HIS A 121 2.99 -9.29 0.31
CA HIS A 121 2.53 -9.13 -1.06
C HIS A 121 1.12 -9.71 -1.25
N SER A 122 0.29 -9.07 -2.07
CA SER A 122 -1.07 -9.55 -2.36
C SER A 122 -1.10 -11.00 -2.86
N TYR A 123 -0.07 -11.41 -3.62
CA TYR A 123 0.05 -12.77 -4.19
C TYR A 123 0.78 -13.76 -3.29
N SER A 124 1.12 -13.37 -2.06
CA SER A 124 1.72 -14.28 -1.08
C SER A 124 0.72 -15.38 -0.69
N THR A 125 1.19 -16.62 -0.75
CA THR A 125 0.45 -17.83 -0.36
C THR A 125 1.36 -18.72 0.48
N ALA A 126 0.81 -19.75 1.14
CA ALA A 126 1.62 -20.74 1.85
C ALA A 126 2.65 -21.43 0.93
N ARG A 127 2.30 -21.68 -0.33
CA ARG A 127 3.20 -22.26 -1.34
C ARG A 127 4.27 -21.28 -1.83
N TRP A 128 3.93 -20.01 -1.95
CA TRP A 128 4.79 -18.95 -2.47
C TRP A 128 4.78 -17.76 -1.52
N PRO A 129 5.48 -17.86 -0.37
CA PRO A 129 5.52 -16.77 0.60
C PRO A 129 6.31 -15.58 0.04
N ILE A 130 5.76 -14.37 0.18
CA ILE A 130 6.39 -13.13 -0.26
C ILE A 130 6.18 -12.10 0.85
N ALA A 131 7.20 -11.88 1.67
CA ALA A 131 7.14 -11.06 2.88
C ALA A 131 5.95 -11.44 3.78
N ALA A 132 5.68 -12.75 3.93
CA ALA A 132 4.55 -13.25 4.70
C ALA A 132 4.56 -12.71 6.13
N GLY A 133 3.39 -12.32 6.63
CA GLY A 133 3.18 -11.76 7.97
C GLY A 133 3.61 -10.31 8.17
N ARG A 134 4.21 -9.67 7.17
CA ARG A 134 4.62 -8.26 7.28
C ARG A 134 3.51 -7.27 6.87
N PRO A 135 3.49 -6.06 7.46
CA PRO A 135 4.33 -5.57 8.54
C PRO A 135 4.08 -6.36 9.83
N ASP A 136 5.14 -6.78 10.51
CA ASP A 136 5.09 -7.44 11.82
C ASP A 136 5.19 -6.44 12.98
N GLY A 137 5.40 -6.94 14.20
CA GLY A 137 5.55 -6.11 15.40
C GLY A 137 6.75 -5.17 15.31
N ASP A 138 7.88 -5.67 14.81
CA ASP A 138 9.12 -4.87 14.65
C ASP A 138 8.93 -3.78 13.61
N ASP A 139 8.28 -4.09 12.48
CA ASP A 139 7.96 -3.09 11.45
C ASP A 139 7.06 -1.98 11.99
N CYS A 140 6.07 -2.34 12.81
CA CYS A 140 5.18 -1.37 13.44
C CYS A 140 5.91 -0.51 14.48
N ALA A 141 6.82 -1.10 15.25
CA ALA A 141 7.66 -0.36 16.21
C ALA A 141 8.62 0.60 15.48
N GLU A 142 9.21 0.17 14.35
CA GLU A 142 10.04 1.03 13.50
C GLU A 142 9.22 2.18 12.88
N ALA A 143 8.00 1.91 12.43
CA ALA A 143 7.09 2.94 11.91
C ALA A 143 6.71 3.98 12.98
N GLU A 144 6.46 3.52 14.20
CA GLU A 144 6.18 4.42 15.32
C GLU A 144 7.42 5.25 15.72
N ALA A 145 8.60 4.62 15.74
CA ALA A 145 9.87 5.34 15.98
C ALA A 145 10.12 6.41 14.90
N PHE A 146 9.85 6.08 13.63
CA PHE A 146 9.90 7.04 12.54
C PHE A 146 8.94 8.21 12.75
N GLY A 147 7.70 7.96 13.17
CA GLY A 147 6.74 9.00 13.52
C GLY A 147 7.27 9.93 14.63
N ARG A 148 7.92 9.39 15.70
CA ARG A 148 8.55 10.19 16.76
C ARG A 148 9.65 11.11 16.22
N VAL A 149 10.48 10.63 15.31
CA VAL A 149 11.54 11.44 14.68
C VAL A 149 10.93 12.57 13.84
N VAL A 150 9.85 12.29 13.10
CA VAL A 150 9.11 13.33 12.35
C VAL A 150 8.52 14.37 13.30
N ALA A 151 7.88 13.95 14.38
CA ALA A 151 7.31 14.86 15.38
C ALA A 151 8.39 15.81 15.97
N ALA A 152 9.56 15.26 16.29
CA ALA A 152 10.69 16.07 16.80
C ALA A 152 11.19 17.08 15.73
N LYS A 153 11.28 16.69 14.47
CA LYS A 153 11.61 17.58 13.35
C LYS A 153 10.60 18.72 13.21
N LEU A 154 9.32 18.42 13.26
CA LEU A 154 8.25 19.42 13.15
C LEU A 154 8.25 20.38 14.35
N ALA A 155 8.45 19.87 15.57
CA ALA A 155 8.56 20.68 16.78
C ALA A 155 9.74 21.66 16.74
N ALA A 156 10.82 21.30 16.06
CA ALA A 156 11.98 22.17 15.82
C ALA A 156 11.80 23.17 14.64
N GLY A 157 10.58 23.28 14.10
CA GLY A 157 10.29 24.17 12.96
C GLY A 157 10.70 23.62 11.60
N GLY A 158 10.96 22.32 11.51
CA GLY A 158 11.45 21.63 10.30
C GLY A 158 10.39 21.37 9.22
N VAL A 159 9.50 22.32 8.94
CA VAL A 159 8.53 22.21 7.84
C VAL A 159 9.23 22.60 6.53
N ARG A 160 9.99 21.67 5.98
CA ARG A 160 10.66 21.85 4.68
C ARG A 160 10.41 20.60 3.83
N ALA A 161 10.02 20.82 2.57
CA ALA A 161 9.81 19.75 1.62
C ALA A 161 11.08 18.93 1.40
N ILE A 162 10.93 17.61 1.40
CA ILE A 162 11.98 16.67 1.04
C ILE A 162 11.97 16.39 -0.47
N ASP A 163 13.09 15.96 -1.01
CA ASP A 163 13.15 15.33 -2.32
C ASP A 163 12.99 13.80 -2.17
N ALA A 164 11.79 13.28 -2.43
CA ALA A 164 11.49 11.86 -2.28
C ALA A 164 12.36 10.94 -3.17
N LYS A 165 13.04 11.47 -4.20
CA LYS A 165 14.03 10.71 -5.01
C LYS A 165 15.25 10.28 -4.20
N ARG A 166 15.50 10.94 -3.07
CA ARG A 166 16.62 10.61 -2.15
C ARG A 166 16.29 9.46 -1.19
N LEU A 167 15.04 8.96 -1.17
CA LEU A 167 14.71 7.76 -0.40
C LEU A 167 15.58 6.59 -0.90
N PRO A 168 16.29 5.84 0.00
CA PRO A 168 17.22 4.80 -0.42
C PRO A 168 16.52 3.71 -1.25
N THR A 169 17.15 3.26 -2.32
CA THR A 169 16.60 2.22 -3.19
C THR A 169 16.78 0.82 -2.60
N VAL A 170 15.83 -0.06 -2.93
CA VAL A 170 15.89 -1.47 -2.52
C VAL A 170 16.95 -2.21 -3.34
N ARG A 171 17.97 -2.76 -2.66
CA ARG A 171 19.02 -3.54 -3.31
C ARG A 171 18.53 -4.98 -3.52
N ASN A 172 18.69 -5.47 -4.75
CA ASN A 172 18.40 -6.85 -5.14
C ASN A 172 19.62 -7.45 -5.85
N GLY A 173 19.82 -8.77 -5.74
CA GLY A 173 20.90 -9.45 -6.45
C GLY A 173 20.71 -9.38 -7.98
N MET A 174 21.80 -9.21 -8.72
CA MET A 174 21.78 -9.11 -10.19
C MET A 174 21.11 -10.31 -10.85
N LEU A 175 21.41 -11.53 -10.39
CA LEU A 175 20.82 -12.75 -10.95
C LEU A 175 19.30 -12.82 -10.71
N SER A 176 18.83 -12.41 -9.52
CA SER A 176 17.39 -12.33 -9.20
C SER A 176 16.68 -11.32 -10.08
N MET A 177 17.29 -10.16 -10.29
CA MET A 177 16.76 -9.14 -11.19
C MET A 177 16.75 -9.60 -12.65
N TRP A 178 17.82 -10.22 -13.12
CA TRP A 178 17.88 -10.78 -14.48
C TRP A 178 16.78 -11.81 -14.73
N ARG A 179 16.60 -12.77 -13.79
CA ARG A 179 15.53 -13.79 -13.88
C ARG A 179 14.15 -13.14 -13.89
N PHE A 180 13.92 -12.15 -13.05
CA PHE A 180 12.66 -11.42 -12.99
C PHE A 180 12.38 -10.65 -14.29
N VAL A 181 13.35 -9.89 -14.79
CA VAL A 181 13.20 -9.14 -16.06
C VAL A 181 12.91 -10.09 -17.23
N ARG A 182 13.66 -11.20 -17.34
CA ARG A 182 13.42 -12.21 -18.37
C ARG A 182 11.99 -12.78 -18.30
N PHE A 183 11.52 -13.06 -17.08
CA PHE A 183 10.14 -13.50 -16.87
C PHE A 183 9.13 -12.44 -17.30
N VAL A 184 9.30 -11.18 -16.90
CA VAL A 184 8.39 -10.07 -17.26
C VAL A 184 8.32 -9.87 -18.78
N LEU A 185 9.46 -9.93 -19.46
CA LEU A 185 9.50 -9.81 -20.92
C LEU A 185 8.76 -10.97 -21.61
N GLY A 186 8.96 -12.19 -21.14
CA GLY A 186 8.24 -13.37 -21.61
C GLY A 186 6.74 -13.27 -21.39
N TYR A 187 6.33 -12.85 -20.17
CA TYR A 187 4.94 -12.65 -19.82
C TYR A 187 4.28 -11.55 -20.68
N ARG A 188 4.93 -10.40 -20.86
CA ARG A 188 4.43 -9.32 -21.73
C ARG A 188 4.26 -9.80 -23.19
N ARG A 189 5.19 -10.61 -23.69
CA ARG A 189 5.12 -11.21 -25.05
C ARG A 189 3.93 -12.17 -25.17
N SER A 190 3.72 -13.03 -24.16
CA SER A 190 2.58 -13.93 -24.07
C SER A 190 1.25 -13.16 -24.05
N GLN A 191 1.14 -12.13 -23.20
CA GLN A 191 -0.07 -11.32 -23.09
C GLN A 191 -0.41 -10.53 -24.36
N LYS A 192 0.60 -10.15 -25.16
CA LYS A 192 0.34 -9.54 -26.47
C LYS A 192 -0.26 -10.52 -27.47
N ARG A 193 0.12 -11.82 -27.41
CA ARG A 193 -0.38 -12.87 -28.30
C ARG A 193 -1.71 -13.46 -27.82
N HIS A 194 -1.83 -13.63 -26.53
CA HIS A 194 -2.98 -14.27 -25.86
C HIS A 194 -3.38 -13.45 -24.64
N PRO A 195 -4.14 -12.35 -24.83
CA PRO A 195 -4.58 -11.50 -23.71
C PRO A 195 -5.47 -12.30 -22.76
N GLN A 196 -5.01 -12.51 -21.53
CA GLN A 196 -5.81 -13.15 -20.49
C GLN A 196 -6.03 -12.18 -19.34
N ARG A 197 -7.28 -11.93 -19.01
CA ARG A 197 -7.66 -11.22 -17.78
C ARG A 197 -7.94 -12.27 -16.71
N VAL A 198 -6.92 -12.59 -15.93
CA VAL A 198 -7.09 -13.50 -14.80
C VAL A 198 -7.69 -12.71 -13.64
N ALA A 199 -8.86 -13.12 -13.18
CA ALA A 199 -9.53 -12.63 -11.97
C ALA A 199 -9.31 -13.59 -10.80
N VAL A 200 -9.77 -13.19 -9.61
CA VAL A 200 -9.89 -14.09 -8.46
C VAL A 200 -11.00 -15.10 -8.75
N GLU A 201 -10.70 -16.37 -8.53
CA GLU A 201 -11.64 -17.48 -8.70
C GLU A 201 -12.25 -17.90 -7.37
N THR A 202 -13.42 -18.56 -7.43
CA THR A 202 -14.12 -19.08 -6.25
C THR A 202 -14.47 -20.54 -6.47
N SER A 203 -14.06 -21.41 -5.52
CA SER A 203 -14.50 -22.81 -5.49
C SER A 203 -15.94 -22.87 -4.97
N ALA A 204 -16.85 -23.36 -5.80
CA ALA A 204 -18.27 -23.49 -5.42
C ALA A 204 -18.44 -24.46 -4.22
N ASP A 205 -17.69 -25.56 -4.22
CA ASP A 205 -17.80 -26.61 -3.18
C ASP A 205 -17.38 -26.13 -1.78
N ARG A 206 -16.53 -25.08 -1.71
CA ARG A 206 -16.06 -24.51 -0.46
C ARG A 206 -16.78 -23.22 -0.07
N CYS A 207 -17.46 -22.58 -0.99
CA CYS A 207 -18.09 -21.29 -0.76
C CYS A 207 -19.33 -21.44 0.14
N THR A 208 -19.36 -20.76 1.27
CA THR A 208 -20.50 -20.73 2.19
C THR A 208 -21.43 -19.53 1.97
N HIS A 209 -21.26 -18.77 0.90
CA HIS A 209 -22.03 -17.58 0.56
C HIS A 209 -22.15 -16.55 1.70
N CYS A 210 -21.12 -16.45 2.57
CA CYS A 210 -21.14 -15.56 3.74
C CYS A 210 -21.02 -14.05 3.42
N GLY A 211 -20.86 -13.66 2.16
CA GLY A 211 -20.78 -12.27 1.71
C GLY A 211 -19.53 -11.49 2.13
N ARG A 212 -18.60 -12.10 2.90
CA ARG A 212 -17.41 -11.39 3.40
C ARG A 212 -16.52 -10.84 2.27
N CYS A 213 -16.37 -11.59 1.20
CA CYS A 213 -15.57 -11.18 0.03
C CYS A 213 -16.18 -9.96 -0.69
N VAL A 214 -17.51 -9.83 -0.69
CA VAL A 214 -18.23 -8.65 -1.23
C VAL A 214 -17.86 -7.41 -0.41
N LYS A 215 -17.95 -7.49 0.92
CA LYS A 215 -17.59 -6.39 1.83
C LYS A 215 -16.13 -5.98 1.76
N LEU A 216 -15.23 -6.93 1.50
CA LEU A 216 -13.78 -6.68 1.40
C LEU A 216 -13.36 -6.15 0.03
N CYS A 217 -14.23 -6.20 -0.98
CA CYS A 217 -13.87 -5.80 -2.33
C CYS A 217 -13.88 -4.28 -2.51
N PRO A 218 -12.73 -3.63 -2.66
CA PRO A 218 -12.69 -2.17 -2.74
C PRO A 218 -13.30 -1.61 -4.03
N THR A 219 -13.57 -2.45 -5.03
CA THR A 219 -14.07 -2.01 -6.35
C THR A 219 -15.46 -2.53 -6.66
N GLY A 220 -16.10 -3.27 -5.73
CA GLY A 220 -17.39 -3.91 -6.00
C GLY A 220 -17.34 -4.93 -7.16
N ALA A 221 -16.18 -5.58 -7.35
CA ALA A 221 -16.01 -6.59 -8.40
C ALA A 221 -16.73 -7.91 -8.11
N ILE A 222 -17.26 -8.09 -6.89
CA ILE A 222 -17.99 -9.30 -6.47
C ILE A 222 -19.42 -8.90 -6.16
N VAL A 223 -20.37 -9.56 -6.82
CA VAL A 223 -21.78 -9.25 -6.67
C VAL A 223 -22.32 -9.92 -5.40
N ALA A 224 -23.12 -9.20 -4.62
CA ALA A 224 -23.80 -9.76 -3.47
C ALA A 224 -24.86 -10.77 -3.93
N GLY A 225 -24.87 -11.96 -3.33
CA GLY A 225 -25.74 -13.07 -3.72
C GLY A 225 -25.23 -13.91 -4.90
N ASP A 226 -24.12 -13.49 -5.54
CA ASP A 226 -23.41 -14.23 -6.58
C ASP A 226 -21.88 -14.18 -6.32
N GLU A 227 -21.48 -14.63 -5.13
CA GLU A 227 -20.08 -14.62 -4.68
C GLU A 227 -19.17 -15.51 -5.52
N LEU A 228 -19.73 -16.40 -6.34
CA LEU A 228 -18.96 -17.23 -7.26
C LEU A 228 -18.38 -16.42 -8.41
N ARG A 229 -19.04 -15.35 -8.83
CA ARG A 229 -18.59 -14.49 -9.92
C ARG A 229 -17.74 -13.32 -9.44
N THR A 230 -16.65 -13.09 -10.17
CA THR A 230 -15.82 -11.89 -10.02
C THR A 230 -15.73 -11.16 -11.35
N ASP A 231 -16.15 -9.91 -11.39
CA ASP A 231 -15.99 -9.04 -12.56
C ASP A 231 -14.51 -8.73 -12.78
N ALA A 232 -13.92 -9.36 -13.80
CA ALA A 232 -12.50 -9.21 -14.14
C ALA A 232 -12.13 -7.78 -14.60
N ALA A 233 -13.11 -6.99 -15.07
CA ALA A 233 -12.86 -5.60 -15.48
C ALA A 233 -12.73 -4.68 -14.28
N LYS A 234 -13.46 -4.94 -13.20
CA LYS A 234 -13.41 -4.19 -11.95
C LYS A 234 -12.32 -4.70 -11.00
N CYS A 235 -11.90 -5.96 -11.13
CA CYS A 235 -10.98 -6.59 -10.20
C CYS A 235 -9.56 -6.03 -10.32
N ILE A 236 -9.08 -5.33 -9.28
CA ILE A 236 -7.71 -4.80 -9.19
C ILE A 236 -6.69 -5.83 -8.67
N ARG A 237 -7.10 -7.06 -8.41
CA ARG A 237 -6.25 -8.17 -7.95
C ARG A 237 -5.49 -7.87 -6.64
N CYS A 238 -6.12 -7.12 -5.75
CA CYS A 238 -5.57 -6.81 -4.42
C CYS A 238 -5.58 -8.00 -3.46
N CYS A 239 -6.30 -9.07 -3.80
CA CYS A 239 -6.45 -10.30 -3.02
C CYS A 239 -7.04 -10.11 -1.60
N ALA A 240 -7.71 -9.00 -1.30
CA ALA A 240 -8.39 -8.81 -0.02
C ALA A 240 -9.43 -9.92 0.23
N CYS A 241 -10.22 -10.25 -0.79
CA CYS A 241 -11.20 -11.32 -0.74
C CYS A 241 -10.59 -12.72 -0.60
N VAL A 242 -9.37 -12.94 -1.12
CA VAL A 242 -8.64 -14.23 -0.97
C VAL A 242 -8.15 -14.37 0.47
N LYS A 243 -7.43 -13.35 0.98
CA LYS A 243 -6.88 -13.36 2.34
C LYS A 243 -7.96 -13.32 3.43
N GLY A 244 -9.10 -12.71 3.14
CA GLY A 244 -10.21 -12.59 4.08
C GLY A 244 -11.26 -13.70 3.99
N CYS A 245 -11.13 -14.68 3.10
CA CYS A 245 -12.08 -15.79 3.01
C CYS A 245 -11.89 -16.80 4.16
N PRO A 246 -12.87 -16.96 5.07
CA PRO A 246 -12.69 -17.79 6.27
C PRO A 246 -12.55 -19.27 5.96
N VAL A 247 -13.09 -19.72 4.83
CA VAL A 247 -13.06 -21.13 4.38
C VAL A 247 -12.09 -21.37 3.23
N GLY A 248 -11.30 -20.36 2.84
CA GLY A 248 -10.33 -20.47 1.75
C GLY A 248 -10.94 -20.81 0.38
N ALA A 249 -12.22 -20.46 0.17
CA ALA A 249 -12.89 -20.74 -1.10
C ALA A 249 -12.40 -19.87 -2.26
N ARG A 250 -11.73 -18.74 -1.97
CA ARG A 250 -11.24 -17.82 -3.00
C ARG A 250 -9.75 -18.00 -3.23
N SER A 251 -9.35 -17.99 -4.48
CA SER A 251 -7.95 -18.14 -4.90
C SER A 251 -7.58 -17.19 -6.03
N TYR A 252 -6.32 -16.88 -6.13
CA TYR A 252 -5.74 -16.14 -7.24
C TYR A 252 -4.39 -16.76 -7.58
N ASP A 253 -4.33 -17.47 -8.68
CA ASP A 253 -3.06 -18.03 -9.18
C ASP A 253 -2.33 -16.98 -10.02
N SER A 254 -1.48 -16.23 -9.36
CA SER A 254 -0.70 -15.20 -10.03
C SER A 254 0.53 -15.80 -10.69
N PRO A 255 0.76 -15.56 -11.98
CA PRO A 255 1.99 -16.00 -12.66
C PRO A 255 3.26 -15.37 -12.04
N PHE A 256 3.11 -14.28 -11.28
CA PHE A 256 4.21 -13.62 -10.61
C PHE A 256 4.56 -14.23 -9.25
N ALA A 257 3.66 -15.00 -8.61
CA ALA A 257 3.85 -15.48 -7.23
C ALA A 257 5.14 -16.28 -7.06
N SER A 258 5.36 -17.28 -7.92
CA SER A 258 6.54 -18.16 -7.84
C SER A 258 7.85 -17.42 -8.12
N VAL A 259 7.89 -16.55 -9.11
CA VAL A 259 9.11 -15.81 -9.45
C VAL A 259 9.46 -14.76 -8.42
N LEU A 260 8.47 -14.10 -7.83
CA LEU A 260 8.69 -13.15 -6.73
C LEU A 260 9.18 -13.87 -5.48
N SER A 261 8.51 -14.96 -5.07
CA SER A 261 8.91 -15.74 -3.90
C SER A 261 10.32 -16.27 -4.02
N ARG A 262 10.69 -16.91 -5.16
CA ARG A 262 12.01 -17.52 -5.35
C ARG A 262 13.16 -16.53 -5.46
N ASN A 263 12.92 -15.35 -6.02
CA ASN A 263 14.00 -14.40 -6.32
C ASN A 263 14.12 -13.27 -5.29
N PHE A 264 13.09 -13.02 -4.48
CA PHE A 264 13.05 -11.91 -3.52
C PHE A 264 12.59 -12.38 -2.13
N ALA A 265 12.99 -13.61 -1.70
CA ALA A 265 12.62 -14.18 -0.41
C ALA A 265 13.31 -13.49 0.78
N GLN A 266 14.49 -12.91 0.58
CA GLN A 266 15.26 -12.26 1.63
C GLN A 266 14.46 -11.17 2.34
N ARG A 267 14.44 -11.17 3.70
CA ARG A 267 13.83 -10.09 4.49
C ARG A 267 14.52 -8.77 4.15
N LYS A 268 13.75 -7.80 3.67
CA LYS A 268 14.21 -6.44 3.39
C LYS A 268 14.01 -5.55 4.61
N ARG A 269 14.87 -4.53 4.72
CA ARG A 269 14.70 -3.44 5.70
C ARG A 269 13.67 -2.44 5.20
N ASN A 270 13.00 -1.79 6.12
CA ASN A 270 12.23 -0.60 5.82
C ASN A 270 13.19 0.56 5.54
N LEU A 271 12.74 1.55 4.80
CA LEU A 271 13.57 2.65 4.33
C LEU A 271 12.88 3.97 4.69
N THR A 272 13.64 4.91 5.23
CA THR A 272 13.11 6.21 5.66
C THR A 272 13.97 7.35 5.13
N LEU A 273 13.35 8.52 4.95
CA LEU A 273 13.95 9.79 4.56
C LEU A 273 13.34 10.92 5.38
N MET A 274 14.19 11.80 5.90
CA MET A 274 13.82 12.94 6.72
C MET A 274 14.13 14.28 6.05
#